data_d85b8edb774999bf4e1e32bb3838cc1d
#
_entry.id   d85b8edb774999bf4e1e32bb3838cc1d
#
_cell.length_a   1.000
_cell.length_b   1.000
_cell.length_c   1.000
_cell.angle_alpha   90.00
_cell.angle_beta   90.00
_cell.angle_gamma   90.00
#
_symmetry.space_group_name_H-M   'P 1'
#
loop_
_entity.id
_entity.type
_entity.pdbx_description
1 polymer ?
#
loop_
_entity_poly.entity_id
_entity_poly.type
_entity_poly.pdbx_seq_one_letter_code
_entity_poly.pdbx_strand_id
1 'polypeptide(L)'
;DLLHTDNPYINQIIEAIGEKQMSVKNLMSAVGLKNRENFMDNYLNPAIEDGYVRLLYPNSPRHPRQRYLLTVKGLTLYNDLFNSPTE
;
A
#
# COMPACT_ATOMS: atom_id res chain seq x y z
N ASP A 1 1.82 18.19 -9.05
CA ASP A 1 2.79 17.55 -8.19
C ASP A 1 2.89 16.07 -8.51
N LEU A 2 4.08 15.64 -8.89
CA LEU A 2 4.28 14.28 -9.37
C LEU A 2 4.13 13.22 -8.28
N LEU A 3 4.32 13.60 -7.02
CA LEU A 3 4.28 12.66 -5.91
C LEU A 3 2.95 12.67 -5.19
N HIS A 4 2.01 13.46 -5.68
CA HIS A 4 0.71 13.58 -5.02
C HIS A 4 -0.29 12.60 -5.62
N THR A 5 -1.12 12.00 -4.77
CA THR A 5 -2.26 11.22 -5.24
C THR A 5 -3.52 11.77 -4.60
N ASP A 6 -4.57 11.86 -5.41
CA ASP A 6 -5.87 12.34 -4.95
C ASP A 6 -6.70 11.24 -4.31
N ASN A 7 -6.22 10.01 -4.33
CA ASN A 7 -6.96 8.88 -3.78
C ASN A 7 -6.60 8.69 -2.32
N PRO A 8 -7.49 9.06 -1.38
CA PRO A 8 -7.17 8.92 0.05
C PRO A 8 -6.99 7.47 0.48
N TYR A 9 -7.57 6.53 -0.25
CA TYR A 9 -7.40 5.11 0.08
C TYR A 9 -5.97 4.65 -0.18
N ILE A 10 -5.36 5.18 -1.24
CA ILE A 10 -3.96 4.86 -1.53
C ILE A 10 -3.06 5.42 -0.42
N ASN A 11 -3.34 6.64 0.04
CA ASN A 11 -2.57 7.22 1.13
C ASN A 11 -2.65 6.37 2.40
N GLN A 12 -3.82 5.80 2.69
CA GLN A 12 -3.98 4.92 3.84
C GLN A 12 -3.15 3.65 3.70
N ILE A 13 -3.11 3.07 2.50
CA ILE A 13 -2.31 1.89 2.24
C ILE A 13 -0.82 2.20 2.40
N ILE A 14 -0.39 3.31 1.86
CA ILE A 14 1.01 3.71 1.93
C ILE A 14 1.43 3.92 3.39
N GLU A 15 0.59 4.56 4.18
CA GLU A 15 0.88 4.76 5.59
C GLU A 15 0.94 3.44 6.34
N ALA A 16 0.03 2.53 6.04
CA ALA A 16 -0.03 1.25 6.73
C ALA A 16 1.20 0.39 6.44
N ILE A 17 1.62 0.35 5.20
CA ILE A 17 2.76 -0.47 4.81
C ILE A 17 4.08 0.17 5.24
N GLY A 18 4.27 1.44 4.89
CA GLY A 18 5.51 2.13 5.21
C GLY A 18 6.72 1.39 4.69
N GLU A 19 7.67 1.14 5.57
CA GLU A 19 8.91 0.43 5.22
C GLU A 19 8.83 -1.06 5.50
N LYS A 20 7.63 -1.57 5.74
CA LYS A 20 7.43 -2.97 6.12
C LYS A 20 6.85 -3.76 4.96
N GLN A 21 6.70 -5.06 5.20
CA GLN A 21 5.97 -5.96 4.33
C GLN A 21 4.77 -6.47 5.11
N MET A 22 3.58 -6.40 4.52
CA MET A 22 2.37 -6.73 5.25
C MET A 22 1.48 -7.65 4.43
N SER A 23 0.85 -8.62 5.11
CA SER A 23 -0.16 -9.47 4.49
C SER A 23 -1.46 -8.68 4.32
N VAL A 24 -2.37 -9.22 3.49
CA VAL A 24 -3.69 -8.61 3.33
C VAL A 24 -4.39 -8.51 4.69
N LYS A 25 -4.31 -9.57 5.48
CA LYS A 25 -4.95 -9.57 6.80
C LYS A 25 -4.44 -8.44 7.67
N ASN A 26 -3.12 -8.27 7.72
CA ASN A 26 -2.54 -7.20 8.53
C ASN A 26 -2.90 -5.82 8.00
N LEU A 27 -2.92 -5.67 6.67
CA LEU A 27 -3.31 -4.39 6.07
C LEU A 27 -4.74 -4.05 6.37
N MET A 28 -5.65 -5.03 6.26
CA MET A 28 -7.05 -4.79 6.58
C MET A 28 -7.22 -4.35 8.03
N SER A 29 -6.50 -4.98 8.96
CA SER A 29 -6.53 -4.57 10.34
C SER A 29 -6.03 -3.15 10.53
N ALA A 30 -4.95 -2.80 9.82
CA ALA A 30 -4.36 -1.48 9.97
C ALA A 30 -5.29 -0.38 9.48
N VAL A 31 -6.04 -0.63 8.40
CA VAL A 31 -6.98 0.38 7.87
C VAL A 31 -8.38 0.25 8.47
N GLY A 32 -8.62 -0.78 9.28
CA GLY A 32 -9.89 -0.92 9.98
C GLY A 32 -11.02 -1.47 9.15
N LEU A 33 -10.71 -2.25 8.12
CA LEU A 33 -11.72 -2.84 7.25
C LEU A 33 -11.89 -4.32 7.54
N LYS A 34 -13.12 -4.79 7.41
CA LYS A 34 -13.44 -6.21 7.63
C LYS A 34 -13.87 -6.91 6.35
N ASN A 35 -14.27 -6.17 5.33
CA ASN A 35 -14.71 -6.74 4.06
C ASN A 35 -13.52 -6.82 3.12
N ARG A 36 -13.07 -8.05 2.86
CA ARG A 36 -11.87 -8.27 2.02
C ARG A 36 -12.10 -7.77 0.59
N GLU A 37 -13.27 -8.01 0.04
CA GLU A 37 -13.55 -7.62 -1.34
C GLU A 37 -13.50 -6.10 -1.48
N ASN A 38 -14.11 -5.38 -0.55
CA ASN A 38 -14.07 -3.94 -0.55
C ASN A 38 -12.64 -3.43 -0.42
N PHE A 39 -11.87 -4.05 0.48
CA PHE A 39 -10.48 -3.67 0.68
C PHE A 39 -9.67 -3.87 -0.60
N MET A 40 -9.80 -5.04 -1.23
CA MET A 40 -9.04 -5.33 -2.43
C MET A 40 -9.41 -4.39 -3.56
N ASP A 41 -10.72 -4.18 -3.78
CA ASP A 41 -11.18 -3.42 -4.95
C ASP A 41 -10.93 -1.92 -4.82
N ASN A 42 -11.08 -1.38 -3.63
CA ASN A 42 -11.05 0.08 -3.45
C ASN A 42 -9.78 0.60 -2.83
N TYR A 43 -8.99 -0.26 -2.21
CA TYR A 43 -7.78 0.17 -1.51
C TYR A 43 -6.52 -0.41 -2.15
N LEU A 44 -6.40 -1.72 -2.16
CA LEU A 44 -5.14 -2.36 -2.51
C LEU A 44 -4.90 -2.40 -4.02
N ASN A 45 -5.90 -2.84 -4.80
CA ASN A 45 -5.73 -2.94 -6.25
C ASN A 45 -5.40 -1.60 -6.89
N PRO A 46 -6.09 -0.50 -6.53
CA PRO A 46 -5.70 0.79 -7.08
C PRO A 46 -4.26 1.18 -6.75
N ALA A 47 -3.80 0.87 -5.56
CA ALA A 47 -2.42 1.17 -5.18
C ALA A 47 -1.43 0.36 -6.01
N ILE A 48 -1.76 -0.89 -6.32
CA ILE A 48 -0.92 -1.72 -7.17
C ILE A 48 -0.92 -1.20 -8.59
N GLU A 49 -2.11 -0.89 -9.12
CA GLU A 49 -2.23 -0.43 -10.51
C GLU A 49 -1.52 0.90 -10.73
N ASP A 50 -1.53 1.76 -9.74
CA ASP A 50 -0.87 3.06 -9.85
C ASP A 50 0.62 2.96 -9.57
N GLY A 51 1.12 1.78 -9.23
CA GLY A 51 2.55 1.55 -9.08
C GLY A 51 3.11 1.92 -7.72
N TYR A 52 2.29 2.09 -6.70
CA TYR A 52 2.76 2.39 -5.35
C TYR A 52 3.08 1.16 -4.53
N VAL A 53 2.44 0.03 -4.84
CA VAL A 53 2.55 -1.20 -4.06
C VAL A 53 2.88 -2.34 -5.01
N ARG A 54 3.70 -3.28 -4.54
CA ARG A 54 4.01 -4.48 -5.30
C ARG A 54 3.89 -5.71 -4.41
N LEU A 55 3.77 -6.86 -5.06
CA LEU A 55 3.68 -8.14 -4.38
C LEU A 55 5.07 -8.71 -4.17
N LEU A 56 5.28 -9.32 -3.00
CA LEU A 56 6.54 -10.01 -2.74
C LEU A 56 6.70 -11.23 -3.66
N TYR A 57 5.60 -11.92 -3.92
CA TYR A 57 5.57 -13.06 -4.84
C TYR A 57 4.68 -12.73 -6.03
N PRO A 58 5.19 -11.94 -7.00
CA PRO A 58 4.33 -11.47 -8.09
C PRO A 58 3.86 -12.57 -9.02
N ASN A 59 4.63 -13.66 -9.14
CA ASN A 59 4.25 -14.77 -10.01
C ASN A 59 3.29 -15.75 -9.33
N SER A 60 3.02 -15.55 -8.05
CA SER A 60 2.11 -16.40 -7.29
C SER A 60 1.22 -15.51 -6.42
N PRO A 61 0.24 -14.81 -7.02
CA PRO A 61 -0.56 -13.84 -6.27
C PRO A 61 -1.26 -14.43 -5.06
N ARG A 62 -1.58 -15.73 -5.09
CA ARG A 62 -2.26 -16.38 -3.98
C ARG A 62 -1.31 -17.19 -3.10
N HIS A 63 -0.03 -16.86 -3.15
CA HIS A 63 0.97 -17.53 -2.33
C HIS A 63 0.56 -17.40 -0.86
N PRO A 64 0.64 -18.51 -0.07
CA PRO A 64 0.21 -18.46 1.34
C PRO A 64 0.99 -17.47 2.19
N ARG A 65 2.20 -17.14 1.78
CA ARG A 65 3.03 -16.16 2.50
C ARG A 65 3.14 -14.85 1.76
N GLN A 66 2.17 -14.56 0.90
CA GLN A 66 2.18 -13.31 0.14
C GLN A 66 2.25 -12.11 1.07
N ARG A 67 3.08 -11.14 0.66
CA ARG A 67 3.23 -9.88 1.35
C ARG A 67 3.14 -8.76 0.34
N TYR A 68 2.77 -7.59 0.80
CA TYR A 68 2.68 -6.39 -0.01
C TYR A 68 3.64 -5.36 0.54
N LEU A 69 4.36 -4.69 -0.34
CA LEU A 69 5.36 -3.71 0.07
C LEU A 69 5.34 -2.56 -0.93
N LEU A 70 5.88 -1.42 -0.49
CA LEU A 70 5.89 -0.25 -1.34
C LEU A 70 6.98 -0.37 -2.40
N THR A 71 6.67 0.13 -3.59
CA THR A 71 7.66 0.30 -4.65
C THR A 71 8.52 1.52 -4.33
N VAL A 72 9.52 1.79 -5.18
CA VAL A 72 10.30 3.03 -5.05
C VAL A 72 9.36 4.24 -5.09
N LYS A 73 8.40 4.22 -6.01
CA LYS A 73 7.42 5.30 -6.09
C LYS A 73 6.61 5.41 -4.80
N GLY A 74 6.18 4.27 -4.26
CA GLY A 74 5.42 4.27 -3.02
C GLY A 74 6.23 4.76 -1.84
N LEU A 75 7.50 4.33 -1.74
CA LEU A 75 8.36 4.77 -0.66
C LEU A 75 8.66 6.27 -0.76
N THR A 76 8.81 6.78 -1.96
CA THR A 76 9.03 8.20 -2.16
C THR A 76 7.84 9.00 -1.65
N LEU A 77 6.64 8.55 -1.99
CA LEU A 77 5.43 9.22 -1.51
C LEU A 77 5.29 9.09 0.01
N TYR A 78 5.60 7.93 0.54
CA TYR A 78 5.55 7.71 1.98
C TYR A 78 6.48 8.69 2.71
N ASN A 79 7.70 8.83 2.22
CA ASN A 79 8.65 9.75 2.85
C ASN A 79 8.18 11.19 2.73
N ASP A 80 7.57 11.54 1.61
CA ASP A 80 7.07 12.88 1.39
C ASP A 80 5.92 13.21 2.34
N LEU A 81 5.03 12.26 2.57
CA LEU A 81 3.82 12.48 3.36
C LEU A 81 4.07 12.33 4.86
N PHE A 82 4.88 11.36 5.27
CA PHE A 82 4.93 10.98 6.67
C PHE A 82 6.32 11.05 7.29
N ASN A 83 7.35 11.14 6.47
CA ASN A 83 8.72 11.06 6.96
C ASN A 83 9.59 12.15 6.36
N SER A 84 8.95 13.15 5.77
CA SER A 84 9.65 14.25 5.14
C SER A 84 10.35 15.09 6.20
N PRO A 85 11.61 15.44 6.00
CA PRO A 85 12.26 16.34 6.95
C PRO A 85 11.59 17.70 6.94
N THR A 86 11.35 18.23 8.11
CA THR A 86 10.78 19.55 8.24
C THR A 86 11.88 20.55 8.53
N GLU A 87 11.83 21.61 7.82
CA GLU A 87 12.85 22.64 7.92
C GLU A 87 12.40 23.82 8.67
#